data_344faed645148f2f59c3e8d2f61c4ea3
#
_entry.id   344faed645148f2f59c3e8d2f61c4ea3
#
_cell.length_a   1.000
_cell.length_b   1.000
_cell.length_c   1.000
_cell.angle_alpha   90.00
_cell.angle_beta   90.00
_cell.angle_gamma   90.00
#
_symmetry.space_group_name_H-M   'P 1'
#
loop_
_entity.id
_entity.type
_entity.pdbx_description
1 polymer ?
#
loop_
_entity_poly.entity_id
_entity_poly.type
_entity_poly.pdbx_seq_one_letter_code
_entity_poly.pdbx_strand_id
1 'polypeptide(L)'
;MKIAIYDIESTGAITEWSSIIEIGGVLIDENFNEIDRFNLRGRIPEGEIPQAKALLVNGTTIDQLTKSNLSNYMMLDQVERIFKKWSPAIFMGFSNINFDCEMIRKSFFRNLRYPYITNATPNKRHDALNIVRAAHAVDPKVLKTELNAKGNVSMKLESLSRLQGFDVSGAHTAQFDAINTFKILKLIKQKIKPNLWSSLLRTYSKADTETIFKKEKMITLVEYYYGKNKFHLCAPLHPKYCIHPVYQWGQAVDLRVDPVPLLNMSINELKVEMKKSPKFLRTIRSNKAPIILDAEQGMKFEPYNVMTSDLLNKRAELIRSNE
;
A
#
# COMPACT_ATOMS: atom_id res chain seq x y z
N MET A 1 -16.48 -5.32 -6.05
CA MET A 1 -15.89 -4.07 -6.61
C MET A 1 -14.68 -4.44 -7.45
N LYS A 2 -14.52 -3.85 -8.66
CA LYS A 2 -13.38 -4.10 -9.57
C LYS A 2 -12.06 -3.65 -8.95
N ILE A 3 -10.96 -4.33 -9.32
CA ILE A 3 -9.60 -3.94 -8.96
C ILE A 3 -8.83 -3.66 -10.26
N ALA A 4 -8.23 -2.49 -10.36
CA ALA A 4 -7.37 -2.06 -11.45
C ALA A 4 -5.91 -2.14 -10.99
N ILE A 5 -5.19 -3.15 -11.45
CA ILE A 5 -3.78 -3.34 -11.13
C ILE A 5 -2.96 -2.77 -12.27
N TYR A 6 -2.01 -1.89 -11.97
CA TYR A 6 -1.15 -1.27 -12.97
C TYR A 6 0.28 -1.11 -12.45
N ASP A 7 1.19 -1.01 -13.39
CA ASP A 7 2.60 -0.77 -13.18
C ASP A 7 3.13 0.19 -14.24
N ILE A 8 4.26 0.85 -13.98
CA ILE A 8 4.88 1.81 -14.90
C ILE A 8 6.37 1.58 -15.05
N GLU A 9 6.88 1.85 -16.26
CA GLU A 9 8.31 2.05 -16.51
C GLU A 9 8.57 3.53 -16.82
N SER A 10 9.72 4.03 -16.38
CA SER A 10 10.02 5.47 -16.46
C SER A 10 11.46 5.74 -16.88
N THR A 11 11.71 6.97 -17.31
CA THR A 11 13.05 7.48 -17.65
C THR A 11 13.95 7.66 -16.42
N GLY A 12 13.42 7.59 -15.20
CA GLY A 12 14.18 7.78 -13.98
C GLY A 12 13.35 7.78 -12.71
N ALA A 13 14.02 7.90 -11.57
CA ALA A 13 13.40 7.82 -10.25
C ALA A 13 12.83 9.15 -9.71
N ILE A 14 13.10 10.26 -10.37
CA ILE A 14 12.66 11.60 -9.93
C ILE A 14 11.27 11.89 -10.51
N THR A 15 10.25 11.68 -9.69
CA THR A 15 8.84 11.77 -10.14
C THR A 15 8.42 13.15 -10.64
N GLU A 16 9.16 14.21 -10.29
CA GLU A 16 8.94 15.58 -10.73
C GLU A 16 9.33 15.80 -12.20
N TRP A 17 10.38 15.12 -12.67
CA TRP A 17 11.01 15.40 -13.95
C TRP A 17 11.02 14.22 -14.92
N SER A 18 11.08 12.99 -14.38
CA SER A 18 11.08 11.80 -15.23
C SER A 18 9.73 11.58 -15.91
N SER A 19 9.76 10.99 -17.08
CA SER A 19 8.55 10.63 -17.86
C SER A 19 8.23 9.15 -17.74
N ILE A 20 6.94 8.84 -17.79
CA ILE A 20 6.46 7.48 -17.99
C ILE A 20 6.72 7.10 -19.45
N ILE A 21 7.40 5.97 -19.68
CA ILE A 21 7.70 5.45 -21.02
C ILE A 21 6.88 4.21 -21.37
N GLU A 22 6.45 3.46 -20.35
CA GLU A 22 5.52 2.36 -20.51
C GLU A 22 4.56 2.34 -19.33
N ILE A 23 3.32 1.97 -19.57
CA ILE A 23 2.31 1.70 -18.56
C ILE A 23 1.47 0.52 -18.99
N GLY A 24 1.34 -0.46 -18.09
CA GLY A 24 0.55 -1.64 -18.29
C GLY A 24 -0.42 -1.86 -17.17
N GLY A 25 -1.50 -2.56 -17.43
CA GLY A 25 -2.46 -2.87 -16.38
C GLY A 25 -3.45 -3.94 -16.75
N VAL A 26 -4.09 -4.47 -15.71
CA VAL A 26 -5.14 -5.48 -15.78
C VAL A 26 -6.30 -5.09 -14.87
N LEU A 27 -7.52 -5.17 -15.38
CA LEU A 27 -8.76 -4.99 -14.62
C LEU A 27 -9.31 -6.36 -14.27
N ILE A 28 -9.64 -6.57 -13.01
CA ILE A 28 -10.22 -7.82 -12.52
C ILE A 28 -11.53 -7.55 -11.77
N ASP A 29 -12.42 -8.55 -11.77
CA ASP A 29 -13.63 -8.55 -10.97
C ASP A 29 -13.37 -8.98 -9.50
N GLU A 30 -14.42 -8.98 -8.70
CA GLU A 30 -14.37 -9.44 -7.30
C GLU A 30 -14.05 -10.94 -7.14
N ASN A 31 -14.25 -11.73 -8.19
CA ASN A 31 -13.91 -13.16 -8.24
C ASN A 31 -12.49 -13.42 -8.73
N PHE A 32 -11.73 -12.36 -9.04
CA PHE A 32 -10.40 -12.43 -9.63
C PHE A 32 -10.40 -13.05 -11.04
N ASN A 33 -11.45 -12.77 -11.82
CA ASN A 33 -11.45 -12.98 -13.25
C ASN A 33 -10.98 -11.70 -13.94
N GLU A 34 -10.14 -11.86 -14.95
CA GLU A 34 -9.71 -10.75 -15.78
C GLU A 34 -10.87 -10.24 -16.64
N ILE A 35 -11.06 -8.92 -16.64
CA ILE A 35 -12.09 -8.23 -17.45
C ILE A 35 -11.46 -7.53 -18.66
N ASP A 36 -10.30 -6.90 -18.45
CA ASP A 36 -9.65 -6.06 -19.47
C ASP A 36 -8.17 -5.94 -19.15
N ARG A 37 -7.34 -5.65 -20.15
CA ARG A 37 -5.92 -5.33 -19.96
C ARG A 37 -5.45 -4.35 -21.01
N PHE A 38 -4.36 -3.65 -20.74
CA PHE A 38 -3.68 -2.81 -21.70
C PHE A 38 -2.18 -2.82 -21.47
N ASN A 39 -1.44 -2.45 -22.50
CA ASN A 39 -0.04 -2.06 -22.46
C ASN A 39 0.20 -0.93 -23.44
N LEU A 40 0.73 0.18 -22.97
CA LEU A 40 0.99 1.36 -23.78
C LEU A 40 2.43 1.81 -23.59
N ARG A 41 3.10 2.11 -24.69
CA ARG A 41 4.45 2.67 -24.68
C ARG A 41 4.44 3.99 -25.44
N GLY A 42 5.03 5.03 -24.83
CA GLY A 42 5.19 6.35 -25.41
C GLY A 42 6.67 6.69 -25.62
N ARG A 43 6.96 7.48 -26.67
CA ARG A 43 8.30 8.07 -26.80
C ARG A 43 8.49 9.19 -25.81
N ILE A 44 9.72 9.40 -25.38
CA ILE A 44 10.07 10.48 -24.45
C ILE A 44 9.82 11.85 -25.08
N PRO A 45 9.54 12.88 -24.24
CA PRO A 45 9.52 14.27 -24.71
C PRO A 45 10.86 14.68 -25.32
N GLU A 46 10.80 15.56 -26.30
CA GLU A 46 12.00 16.13 -26.90
C GLU A 46 12.85 16.88 -25.86
N GLY A 47 14.16 16.66 -25.87
CA GLY A 47 15.09 17.26 -24.92
C GLY A 47 15.19 16.57 -23.57
N GLU A 48 14.38 15.56 -23.28
CA GLU A 48 14.51 14.79 -22.03
C GLU A 48 15.69 13.80 -22.13
N ILE A 49 16.55 13.84 -21.12
CA ILE A 49 17.69 12.91 -20.98
C ILE A 49 17.33 11.86 -19.93
N PRO A 50 17.12 10.59 -20.33
CA PRO A 50 16.79 9.53 -19.39
C PRO A 50 17.98 9.16 -18.51
N GLN A 51 17.69 8.68 -17.29
CA GLN A 51 18.72 8.16 -16.41
C GLN A 51 19.18 6.77 -16.91
N ALA A 52 20.48 6.63 -17.21
CA ALA A 52 21.03 5.36 -17.70
C ALA A 52 20.70 4.16 -16.81
N LYS A 53 20.72 4.36 -15.49
CA LYS A 53 20.36 3.30 -14.53
C LYS A 53 18.91 2.81 -14.69
N ALA A 54 17.98 3.70 -14.99
CA ALA A 54 16.58 3.32 -15.20
C ALA A 54 16.43 2.47 -16.46
N LEU A 55 17.10 2.87 -17.55
CA LEU A 55 17.07 2.12 -18.81
C LEU A 55 17.72 0.72 -18.67
N LEU A 56 18.78 0.61 -17.87
CA LEU A 56 19.40 -0.69 -17.59
C LEU A 56 18.47 -1.62 -16.77
N VAL A 57 17.66 -1.05 -15.89
CA VAL A 57 16.73 -1.84 -15.06
C VAL A 57 15.54 -2.32 -15.88
N ASN A 58 14.92 -1.43 -16.68
CA ASN A 58 13.73 -1.78 -17.45
C ASN A 58 14.03 -2.31 -18.88
N GLY A 59 15.31 -2.44 -19.23
CA GLY A 59 15.74 -2.97 -20.52
C GLY A 59 15.33 -2.15 -21.75
N THR A 60 14.93 -0.88 -21.56
CA THR A 60 14.42 -0.04 -22.66
C THR A 60 15.54 0.42 -23.58
N THR A 61 15.40 0.16 -24.87
CA THR A 61 16.35 0.58 -25.89
C THR A 61 16.10 2.02 -26.35
N ILE A 62 17.12 2.64 -26.96
CA ILE A 62 17.00 3.99 -27.56
C ILE A 62 15.89 4.05 -28.60
N ASP A 63 15.75 3.01 -29.42
CA ASP A 63 14.70 2.93 -30.43
C ASP A 63 13.30 2.91 -29.80
N GLN A 64 13.11 2.18 -28.72
CA GLN A 64 11.84 2.19 -27.98
C GLN A 64 11.54 3.55 -27.35
N LEU A 65 12.56 4.28 -26.91
CA LEU A 65 12.41 5.63 -26.36
C LEU A 65 12.02 6.66 -27.40
N THR A 66 12.53 6.55 -28.61
CA THR A 66 12.47 7.64 -29.64
C THR A 66 11.50 7.34 -30.77
N LYS A 67 11.30 6.06 -31.13
CA LYS A 67 10.51 5.64 -32.28
C LYS A 67 9.12 5.07 -31.95
N SER A 68 8.68 5.14 -30.68
CA SER A 68 7.32 4.73 -30.33
C SER A 68 6.28 5.58 -31.09
N ASN A 69 5.21 4.92 -31.58
CA ASN A 69 4.15 5.58 -32.34
C ASN A 69 3.40 6.65 -31.54
N LEU A 70 3.28 6.45 -30.22
CA LEU A 70 2.61 7.40 -29.34
C LEU A 70 3.61 8.41 -28.78
N SER A 71 3.28 9.68 -28.81
CA SER A 71 3.96 10.66 -27.95
C SER A 71 3.59 10.40 -26.48
N ASN A 72 4.39 10.87 -25.54
CA ASN A 72 4.07 10.78 -24.11
C ASN A 72 2.68 11.36 -23.82
N TYR A 73 2.34 12.50 -24.44
CA TYR A 73 1.02 13.12 -24.29
C TYR A 73 -0.12 12.21 -24.78
N MET A 74 0.01 11.60 -25.97
CA MET A 74 -1.01 10.70 -26.54
C MET A 74 -1.14 9.41 -25.72
N MET A 75 -0.04 8.87 -25.21
CA MET A 75 -0.06 7.72 -24.32
C MET A 75 -0.85 8.04 -23.05
N LEU A 76 -0.57 9.16 -22.39
CA LEU A 76 -1.30 9.59 -21.18
C LEU A 76 -2.78 9.89 -21.46
N ASP A 77 -3.13 10.36 -22.67
CA ASP A 77 -4.52 10.50 -23.09
C ASP A 77 -5.25 9.16 -23.12
N GLN A 78 -4.63 8.15 -23.71
CA GLN A 78 -5.20 6.80 -23.76
C GLN A 78 -5.31 6.20 -22.35
N VAL A 79 -4.30 6.37 -21.51
CA VAL A 79 -4.33 5.93 -20.09
C VAL A 79 -5.49 6.56 -19.35
N GLU A 80 -5.71 7.86 -19.50
CA GLU A 80 -6.84 8.55 -18.86
C GLU A 80 -8.19 7.96 -19.29
N ARG A 81 -8.36 7.72 -20.60
CA ARG A 81 -9.58 7.10 -21.14
C ARG A 81 -9.80 5.69 -20.59
N ILE A 82 -8.74 4.88 -20.51
CA ILE A 82 -8.81 3.54 -19.93
C ILE A 82 -9.18 3.60 -18.45
N PHE A 83 -8.53 4.45 -17.67
CA PHE A 83 -8.82 4.59 -16.24
C PHE A 83 -10.24 5.11 -15.98
N LYS A 84 -10.76 6.01 -16.82
CA LYS A 84 -12.17 6.42 -16.80
C LYS A 84 -13.12 5.26 -17.10
N LYS A 85 -12.82 4.45 -18.11
CA LYS A 85 -13.61 3.24 -18.46
C LYS A 85 -13.59 2.21 -17.32
N TRP A 86 -12.47 2.06 -16.63
CA TRP A 86 -12.32 1.11 -15.53
C TRP A 86 -12.99 1.57 -14.23
N SER A 87 -13.18 2.89 -14.07
CA SER A 87 -13.88 3.48 -12.92
C SER A 87 -15.36 3.02 -12.82
N PRO A 88 -15.93 2.80 -11.61
CA PRO A 88 -15.27 2.81 -10.32
C PRO A 88 -14.44 1.53 -10.06
N ALA A 89 -13.24 1.71 -9.53
CA ALA A 89 -12.32 0.61 -9.21
C ALA A 89 -11.41 0.95 -8.02
N ILE A 90 -10.78 -0.09 -7.45
CA ILE A 90 -9.64 0.07 -6.56
C ILE A 90 -8.39 0.02 -7.41
N PHE A 91 -7.68 1.14 -7.51
CA PHE A 91 -6.41 1.22 -8.20
C PHE A 91 -5.27 0.79 -7.28
N MET A 92 -4.43 -0.13 -7.74
CA MET A 92 -3.26 -0.58 -6.99
C MET A 92 -2.16 -1.09 -7.92
N GLY A 93 -0.96 -1.22 -7.39
CA GLY A 93 0.19 -1.86 -8.01
C GLY A 93 1.11 -2.41 -6.92
N PHE A 94 2.25 -2.95 -7.29
CA PHE A 94 3.19 -3.53 -6.35
C PHE A 94 4.17 -2.46 -5.82
N SER A 95 3.99 -2.01 -4.57
CA SER A 95 4.76 -0.88 -3.99
C SER A 95 4.49 0.48 -4.65
N ASN A 96 3.33 0.64 -5.23
CA ASN A 96 3.02 1.74 -6.15
C ASN A 96 2.74 3.10 -5.48
N ILE A 97 2.41 3.14 -4.19
CA ILE A 97 1.95 4.39 -3.52
C ILE A 97 3.03 5.47 -3.49
N ASN A 98 4.30 5.09 -3.39
CA ASN A 98 5.38 6.05 -3.26
C ASN A 98 6.02 6.44 -4.59
N PHE A 99 5.80 5.66 -5.65
CA PHE A 99 6.40 5.89 -6.96
C PHE A 99 5.35 6.01 -8.08
N ASP A 100 4.73 4.92 -8.49
CA ASP A 100 3.80 4.90 -9.64
C ASP A 100 2.63 5.88 -9.50
N CYS A 101 2.01 5.90 -8.30
CA CYS A 101 0.93 6.84 -8.01
C CYS A 101 1.38 8.30 -8.12
N GLU A 102 2.58 8.62 -7.62
CA GLU A 102 3.12 9.97 -7.71
C GLU A 102 3.53 10.31 -9.14
N MET A 103 4.11 9.35 -9.86
CA MET A 103 4.50 9.51 -11.25
C MET A 103 3.29 9.79 -12.13
N ILE A 104 2.22 8.99 -12.02
CA ILE A 104 0.96 9.23 -12.74
C ILE A 104 0.36 10.59 -12.37
N ARG A 105 0.28 10.89 -11.08
CA ARG A 105 -0.28 12.16 -10.60
C ARG A 105 0.45 13.36 -11.19
N LYS A 106 1.77 13.35 -11.16
CA LYS A 106 2.60 14.46 -11.68
C LYS A 106 2.63 14.51 -13.20
N SER A 107 2.64 13.36 -13.87
CA SER A 107 2.56 13.29 -15.34
C SER A 107 1.21 13.82 -15.83
N PHE A 108 0.11 13.46 -15.18
CA PHE A 108 -1.20 14.01 -15.52
C PHE A 108 -1.26 15.51 -15.28
N PHE A 109 -0.78 16.00 -14.13
CA PHE A 109 -0.73 17.43 -13.82
C PHE A 109 0.08 18.23 -14.89
N ARG A 110 1.27 17.76 -15.26
CA ARG A 110 2.11 18.38 -16.30
C ARG A 110 1.41 18.42 -17.66
N ASN A 111 0.55 17.46 -17.95
CA ASN A 111 -0.22 17.37 -19.18
C ASN A 111 -1.64 17.96 -19.08
N LEU A 112 -1.91 18.80 -18.07
CA LEU A 112 -3.19 19.46 -17.82
C LEU A 112 -4.37 18.48 -17.72
N ARG A 113 -4.14 17.30 -17.16
CA ARG A 113 -5.13 16.25 -16.90
C ARG A 113 -5.44 16.16 -15.44
N TYR A 114 -6.58 15.55 -15.10
CA TYR A 114 -6.98 15.38 -13.70
C TYR A 114 -6.03 14.43 -12.95
N PRO A 115 -5.23 14.94 -11.97
CA PRO A 115 -4.13 14.20 -11.38
C PRO A 115 -4.56 13.13 -10.36
N TYR A 116 -5.82 13.13 -9.91
CA TYR A 116 -6.30 12.28 -8.84
C TYR A 116 -7.24 11.16 -9.33
N ILE A 117 -7.23 10.82 -10.59
CA ILE A 117 -8.13 9.84 -11.21
C ILE A 117 -8.10 8.46 -10.51
N THR A 118 -6.94 8.05 -9.98
CA THR A 118 -6.77 6.75 -9.33
C THR A 118 -7.26 6.70 -7.89
N ASN A 119 -7.59 7.85 -7.26
CA ASN A 119 -7.93 7.88 -5.83
C ASN A 119 -9.04 8.88 -5.45
N ALA A 120 -9.52 9.69 -6.39
CA ALA A 120 -10.70 10.52 -6.17
C ALA A 120 -11.98 9.68 -6.33
N THR A 121 -12.99 9.97 -5.53
CA THR A 121 -14.33 9.35 -5.65
C THR A 121 -14.82 9.40 -7.09
N PRO A 122 -15.32 8.26 -7.66
CA PRO A 122 -15.68 7.01 -6.97
C PRO A 122 -14.54 5.97 -6.86
N ASN A 123 -13.32 6.31 -7.31
CA ASN A 123 -12.18 5.41 -7.25
C ASN A 123 -11.57 5.37 -5.85
N LYS A 124 -10.90 4.27 -5.57
CA LYS A 124 -10.17 4.02 -4.33
C LYS A 124 -8.76 3.54 -4.66
N ARG A 125 -7.86 3.59 -3.69
CA ARG A 125 -6.45 3.21 -3.88
C ARG A 125 -5.97 2.26 -2.80
N HIS A 126 -5.11 1.31 -3.18
CA HIS A 126 -4.42 0.42 -2.26
C HIS A 126 -2.99 0.10 -2.75
N ASP A 127 -2.24 -0.70 -1.99
CA ASP A 127 -0.89 -1.15 -2.35
C ASP A 127 -0.80 -2.68 -2.19
N ALA A 128 -0.49 -3.37 -3.28
CA ALA A 128 -0.41 -4.82 -3.29
C ALA A 128 0.72 -5.35 -2.39
N LEU A 129 1.86 -4.66 -2.30
CA LEU A 129 2.96 -5.07 -1.43
C LEU A 129 2.57 -5.03 0.05
N ASN A 130 1.77 -4.04 0.48
CA ASN A 130 1.27 -3.99 1.86
C ASN A 130 0.36 -5.19 2.16
N ILE A 131 -0.50 -5.56 1.21
CA ILE A 131 -1.35 -6.77 1.32
C ILE A 131 -0.49 -8.03 1.42
N VAL A 132 0.49 -8.19 0.54
CA VAL A 132 1.41 -9.33 0.50
C VAL A 132 2.17 -9.48 1.83
N ARG A 133 2.74 -8.38 2.32
CA ARG A 133 3.47 -8.35 3.60
C ARG A 133 2.58 -8.76 4.77
N ALA A 134 1.38 -8.21 4.84
CA ALA A 134 0.45 -8.49 5.93
C ALA A 134 -0.09 -9.93 5.87
N ALA A 135 -0.45 -10.42 4.69
CA ALA A 135 -0.88 -11.82 4.51
C ALA A 135 0.22 -12.79 4.95
N HIS A 136 1.46 -12.57 4.51
CA HIS A 136 2.61 -13.38 4.92
C HIS A 136 2.94 -13.23 6.41
N ALA A 137 2.73 -12.06 7.01
CA ALA A 137 2.94 -11.86 8.44
C ALA A 137 1.95 -12.66 9.29
N VAL A 138 0.70 -12.74 8.85
CA VAL A 138 -0.36 -13.54 9.53
C VAL A 138 -0.17 -15.03 9.28
N ASP A 139 0.15 -15.42 8.06
CA ASP A 139 0.43 -16.80 7.68
C ASP A 139 1.68 -16.89 6.79
N PRO A 140 2.86 -17.20 7.35
CA PRO A 140 4.09 -17.35 6.58
C PRO A 140 4.05 -18.43 5.48
N LYS A 141 3.08 -19.35 5.54
CA LYS A 141 2.93 -20.42 4.53
C LYS A 141 2.08 -19.98 3.33
N VAL A 142 1.49 -18.79 3.36
CA VAL A 142 0.63 -18.29 2.26
C VAL A 142 1.38 -18.17 0.94
N LEU A 143 2.67 -17.78 1.00
CA LEU A 143 3.57 -17.68 -0.15
C LEU A 143 4.90 -18.38 0.16
N LYS A 144 5.49 -19.01 -0.85
CA LYS A 144 6.91 -19.41 -0.79
C LYS A 144 7.76 -18.14 -0.87
N THR A 145 8.75 -18.02 0.02
CA THR A 145 9.64 -16.86 0.10
C THR A 145 11.10 -17.31 0.23
N GLU A 146 12.02 -16.41 -0.04
CA GLU A 146 13.47 -16.60 0.15
C GLU A 146 14.03 -15.48 0.99
N LEU A 147 15.22 -15.67 1.56
CA LEU A 147 15.92 -14.62 2.29
C LEU A 147 16.78 -13.80 1.32
N ASN A 148 16.79 -12.50 1.53
CA ASN A 148 17.71 -11.62 0.84
C ASN A 148 19.12 -11.64 1.50
N ALA A 149 20.10 -10.95 0.91
CA ALA A 149 21.46 -10.90 1.41
C ALA A 149 21.61 -10.37 2.85
N LYS A 150 20.58 -9.71 3.41
CA LYS A 150 20.54 -9.24 4.80
C LYS A 150 19.85 -10.19 5.75
N GLY A 151 19.49 -11.40 5.30
CA GLY A 151 18.75 -12.40 6.09
C GLY A 151 17.27 -12.07 6.33
N ASN A 152 16.71 -11.09 5.64
CA ASN A 152 15.29 -10.77 5.72
C ASN A 152 14.51 -11.44 4.56
N VAL A 153 13.23 -11.72 4.80
CA VAL A 153 12.35 -12.26 3.76
C VAL A 153 12.28 -11.29 2.58
N SER A 154 12.59 -11.78 1.39
CA SER A 154 12.47 -11.03 0.15
C SER A 154 11.00 -10.87 -0.24
N MET A 155 10.55 -9.64 -0.41
CA MET A 155 9.21 -9.29 -0.89
C MET A 155 9.28 -8.63 -2.29
N LYS A 156 10.32 -8.94 -3.08
CA LYS A 156 10.41 -8.50 -4.47
C LYS A 156 9.41 -9.28 -5.33
N LEU A 157 8.70 -8.59 -6.23
CA LEU A 157 7.70 -9.21 -7.09
C LEU A 157 8.28 -10.36 -7.92
N GLU A 158 9.45 -10.14 -8.53
CA GLU A 158 10.17 -11.15 -9.32
C GLU A 158 10.49 -12.40 -8.50
N SER A 159 11.07 -12.25 -7.30
CA SER A 159 11.37 -13.38 -6.41
C SER A 159 10.11 -14.14 -6.01
N LEU A 160 9.07 -13.43 -5.61
CA LEU A 160 7.80 -14.04 -5.24
C LEU A 160 7.17 -14.79 -6.42
N SER A 161 7.14 -14.18 -7.60
CA SER A 161 6.59 -14.79 -8.81
C SER A 161 7.33 -16.06 -9.19
N ARG A 162 8.65 -16.02 -9.24
CA ARG A 162 9.51 -17.17 -9.55
C ARG A 162 9.28 -18.33 -8.57
N LEU A 163 9.23 -18.04 -7.27
CA LEU A 163 9.04 -19.09 -6.24
C LEU A 163 7.64 -19.71 -6.25
N GLN A 164 6.62 -19.00 -6.76
CA GLN A 164 5.29 -19.56 -6.99
C GLN A 164 5.19 -20.32 -8.34
N GLY A 165 6.26 -20.36 -9.14
CA GLY A 165 6.26 -21.01 -10.46
C GLY A 165 5.61 -20.17 -11.56
N PHE A 166 5.50 -18.85 -11.37
CA PHE A 166 5.05 -17.95 -12.42
C PHE A 166 6.20 -17.60 -13.36
N ASP A 167 5.87 -17.34 -14.61
CA ASP A 167 6.84 -16.83 -15.57
C ASP A 167 7.41 -15.47 -15.10
N VAL A 168 8.71 -15.29 -15.28
CA VAL A 168 9.43 -14.03 -14.94
C VAL A 168 10.26 -13.52 -16.13
N SER A 169 10.12 -14.12 -17.32
CA SER A 169 10.90 -13.74 -18.50
C SER A 169 10.67 -12.30 -18.98
N GLY A 170 9.48 -11.77 -18.70
CA GLY A 170 9.08 -10.40 -18.98
C GLY A 170 9.17 -9.43 -17.78
N ALA A 171 9.85 -9.82 -16.69
CA ALA A 171 10.03 -8.95 -15.54
C ALA A 171 10.63 -7.58 -15.97
N HIS A 172 10.20 -6.51 -15.29
CA HIS A 172 10.52 -5.12 -15.64
C HIS A 172 9.90 -4.64 -16.97
N THR A 173 8.75 -5.22 -17.35
CA THR A 173 7.82 -4.58 -18.29
C THR A 173 6.50 -4.35 -17.58
N ALA A 174 5.90 -3.17 -17.77
CA ALA A 174 4.78 -2.70 -16.94
C ALA A 174 3.58 -3.67 -16.95
N GLN A 175 3.18 -4.19 -18.12
CA GLN A 175 2.06 -5.12 -18.18
C GLN A 175 2.37 -6.46 -17.49
N PHE A 176 3.58 -6.95 -17.63
CA PHE A 176 3.99 -8.23 -17.05
C PHE A 176 3.99 -8.16 -15.52
N ASP A 177 4.51 -7.07 -14.96
CA ASP A 177 4.55 -6.86 -13.52
C ASP A 177 3.15 -6.63 -12.93
N ALA A 178 2.26 -5.94 -13.65
CA ALA A 178 0.85 -5.86 -13.29
C ALA A 178 0.15 -7.23 -13.27
N ILE A 179 0.41 -8.09 -14.27
CA ILE A 179 -0.15 -9.45 -14.34
C ILE A 179 0.43 -10.35 -13.23
N ASN A 180 1.71 -10.28 -12.94
CA ASN A 180 2.30 -11.04 -11.84
C ASN A 180 1.79 -10.58 -10.48
N THR A 181 1.60 -9.28 -10.28
CA THR A 181 0.93 -8.73 -9.10
C THR A 181 -0.48 -9.31 -8.95
N PHE A 182 -1.27 -9.34 -10.03
CA PHE A 182 -2.59 -9.99 -10.04
C PHE A 182 -2.52 -11.46 -9.63
N LYS A 183 -1.61 -12.26 -10.22
CA LYS A 183 -1.45 -13.68 -9.89
C LYS A 183 -1.09 -13.91 -8.42
N ILE A 184 -0.19 -13.11 -7.84
CA ILE A 184 0.17 -13.16 -6.42
C ILE A 184 -1.04 -12.87 -5.54
N LEU A 185 -1.78 -11.81 -5.82
CA LEU A 185 -2.99 -11.45 -5.05
C LEU A 185 -4.08 -12.53 -5.15
N LYS A 186 -4.27 -13.12 -6.34
CA LYS A 186 -5.20 -14.23 -6.57
C LYS A 186 -4.83 -15.44 -5.72
N LEU A 187 -3.55 -15.79 -5.70
CA LEU A 187 -3.03 -16.91 -4.90
C LEU A 187 -3.24 -16.67 -3.39
N ILE A 188 -2.96 -15.46 -2.90
CA ILE A 188 -3.20 -15.09 -1.50
C ILE A 188 -4.68 -15.25 -1.17
N LYS A 189 -5.58 -14.65 -1.97
CA LYS A 189 -7.03 -14.72 -1.75
C LYS A 189 -7.55 -16.16 -1.68
N GLN A 190 -6.99 -17.06 -2.49
CA GLN A 190 -7.38 -18.49 -2.49
C GLN A 190 -6.94 -19.22 -1.23
N LYS A 191 -5.84 -18.80 -0.59
CA LYS A 191 -5.24 -19.53 0.53
C LYS A 191 -5.66 -19.00 1.91
N ILE A 192 -6.06 -17.74 2.02
CA ILE A 192 -6.45 -17.14 3.29
C ILE A 192 -7.97 -17.17 3.49
N LYS A 193 -8.38 -17.06 4.75
CA LYS A 193 -9.81 -16.99 5.11
C LYS A 193 -10.47 -15.72 4.55
N PRO A 194 -11.76 -15.77 4.11
CA PRO A 194 -12.44 -14.61 3.54
C PRO A 194 -12.48 -13.38 4.44
N ASN A 195 -12.63 -13.56 5.76
CA ASN A 195 -12.61 -12.44 6.71
C ASN A 195 -11.23 -11.76 6.77
N LEU A 196 -10.13 -12.52 6.73
CA LEU A 196 -8.79 -11.95 6.66
C LEU A 196 -8.60 -11.17 5.36
N TRP A 197 -9.03 -11.73 4.21
CA TRP A 197 -8.98 -11.02 2.94
C TRP A 197 -9.73 -9.69 2.99
N SER A 198 -10.94 -9.67 3.55
CA SER A 198 -11.73 -8.45 3.72
C SER A 198 -11.02 -7.42 4.63
N SER A 199 -10.39 -7.88 5.71
CA SER A 199 -9.63 -7.00 6.62
C SER A 199 -8.38 -6.40 5.95
N LEU A 200 -7.69 -7.15 5.07
CA LEU A 200 -6.54 -6.63 4.31
C LEU A 200 -6.92 -5.49 3.37
N LEU A 201 -8.17 -5.44 2.96
CA LEU A 201 -8.66 -4.50 1.95
C LEU A 201 -9.50 -3.34 2.52
N ARG A 202 -9.74 -3.25 3.83
CA ARG A 202 -10.71 -2.30 4.40
C ARG A 202 -10.24 -0.84 4.48
N THR A 203 -9.00 -0.54 4.09
CA THR A 203 -8.40 0.80 4.18
C THR A 203 -8.13 1.41 2.80
N TYR A 204 -9.11 1.34 1.90
CA TYR A 204 -8.99 1.84 0.52
C TYR A 204 -8.92 3.36 0.39
N SER A 205 -9.46 4.07 1.36
CA SER A 205 -9.54 5.52 1.35
C SER A 205 -9.25 6.08 2.75
N LYS A 206 -9.03 7.38 2.78
CA LYS A 206 -8.90 8.13 4.02
C LYS A 206 -10.17 8.05 4.86
N ALA A 207 -11.35 8.14 4.25
CA ALA A 207 -12.65 8.05 4.92
C ALA A 207 -12.86 6.66 5.56
N ASP A 208 -12.44 5.59 4.89
CA ASP A 208 -12.51 4.24 5.45
C ASP A 208 -11.63 4.13 6.70
N THR A 209 -10.40 4.63 6.66
CA THR A 209 -9.48 4.66 7.81
C THR A 209 -10.07 5.47 8.96
N GLU A 210 -10.60 6.65 8.68
CA GLU A 210 -11.24 7.52 9.69
C GLU A 210 -12.43 6.83 10.36
N THR A 211 -13.25 6.12 9.58
CA THR A 211 -14.40 5.35 10.09
C THR A 211 -13.96 4.26 11.06
N ILE A 212 -12.89 3.53 10.73
CA ILE A 212 -12.30 2.50 11.60
C ILE A 212 -11.86 3.13 12.93
N PHE A 213 -11.10 4.23 12.89
CA PHE A 213 -10.59 4.89 14.08
C PHE A 213 -11.69 5.45 14.98
N LYS A 214 -12.77 5.95 14.41
CA LYS A 214 -13.91 6.49 15.17
C LYS A 214 -14.77 5.38 15.79
N LYS A 215 -14.93 4.24 15.11
CA LYS A 215 -15.90 3.21 15.52
C LYS A 215 -15.28 2.06 16.34
N GLU A 216 -14.07 1.63 15.98
CA GLU A 216 -13.50 0.42 16.59
C GLU A 216 -12.81 0.72 17.91
N LYS A 217 -13.05 -0.15 18.91
CA LYS A 217 -12.44 -0.05 20.23
C LYS A 217 -10.96 -0.42 20.22
N MET A 218 -10.62 -1.44 19.44
CA MET A 218 -9.26 -1.94 19.26
C MET A 218 -9.04 -2.30 17.79
N ILE A 219 -7.82 -2.06 17.32
CA ILE A 219 -7.39 -2.36 15.96
C ILE A 219 -5.99 -2.99 15.97
N THR A 220 -5.69 -3.81 15.00
CA THR A 220 -4.35 -4.36 14.79
C THR A 220 -3.68 -3.68 13.61
N LEU A 221 -2.59 -2.97 13.84
CA LEU A 221 -1.76 -2.39 12.79
C LEU A 221 -0.70 -3.41 12.37
N VAL A 222 -0.50 -3.58 11.06
CA VAL A 222 0.62 -4.34 10.52
C VAL A 222 1.59 -3.35 9.88
N GLU A 223 2.76 -3.22 10.46
CA GLU A 223 3.79 -2.31 10.00
C GLU A 223 5.06 -3.08 9.59
N TYR A 224 5.80 -2.56 8.61
CA TYR A 224 7.03 -3.16 8.12
C TYR A 224 8.22 -2.26 8.41
N TYR A 225 9.10 -2.71 9.30
CA TYR A 225 10.31 -1.99 9.69
C TYR A 225 11.54 -2.89 9.64
N TYR A 226 12.64 -2.37 9.11
CA TYR A 226 13.93 -3.06 9.09
C TYR A 226 13.86 -4.50 8.56
N GLY A 227 13.07 -4.71 7.52
CA GLY A 227 12.93 -6.02 6.90
C GLY A 227 11.98 -7.00 7.60
N LYS A 228 11.26 -6.57 8.64
CA LYS A 228 10.37 -7.43 9.43
C LYS A 228 8.97 -6.80 9.56
N ASN A 229 7.96 -7.65 9.51
CA ASN A 229 6.61 -7.26 9.88
C ASN A 229 6.47 -7.19 11.40
N LYS A 230 5.71 -6.21 11.90
CA LYS A 230 5.36 -6.05 13.31
C LYS A 230 3.88 -5.83 13.47
N PHE A 231 3.30 -6.49 14.45
CA PHE A 231 1.91 -6.30 14.84
C PHE A 231 1.84 -5.35 16.03
N HIS A 232 0.91 -4.41 15.97
CA HIS A 232 0.61 -3.51 17.07
C HIS A 232 -0.89 -3.56 17.33
N LEU A 233 -1.29 -4.16 18.44
CA LEU A 233 -2.66 -4.07 18.91
C LEU A 233 -2.82 -2.73 19.62
N CYS A 234 -3.69 -1.89 19.10
CA CYS A 234 -3.83 -0.51 19.52
C CYS A 234 -5.28 -0.16 19.84
N ALA A 235 -5.47 0.78 20.76
CA ALA A 235 -6.73 1.49 20.90
C ALA A 235 -6.61 2.86 20.21
N PRO A 236 -7.50 3.19 19.25
CA PRO A 236 -7.63 4.59 18.79
C PRO A 236 -7.88 5.51 19.96
N LEU A 237 -7.40 6.74 19.90
CA LEU A 237 -7.73 7.77 20.90
C LEU A 237 -9.25 8.02 20.94
N HIS A 238 -9.72 8.80 21.90
CA HIS A 238 -11.13 9.22 21.97
C HIS A 238 -11.63 9.67 20.58
N PRO A 239 -12.86 9.33 20.16
CA PRO A 239 -13.36 9.57 18.80
C PRO A 239 -13.23 11.01 18.31
N LYS A 240 -13.22 11.98 19.22
CA LYS A 240 -13.01 13.41 18.94
C LYS A 240 -11.55 13.72 18.54
N TYR A 241 -10.58 12.94 19.03
CA TYR A 241 -9.14 13.21 18.88
C TYR A 241 -8.37 12.12 18.12
N CYS A 242 -9.02 11.02 17.78
CA CYS A 242 -8.37 9.89 17.10
C CYS A 242 -7.87 10.22 15.68
N ILE A 243 -8.24 11.37 15.13
CA ILE A 243 -7.76 11.87 13.84
C ILE A 243 -7.05 13.20 14.05
N HIS A 244 -5.78 13.25 13.61
CA HIS A 244 -4.98 14.48 13.72
C HIS A 244 -5.60 15.61 12.91
N PRO A 245 -5.83 16.82 13.52
CA PRO A 245 -6.62 17.87 12.87
C PRO A 245 -6.01 18.42 11.58
N VAL A 246 -4.68 18.52 11.51
CA VAL A 246 -3.97 19.05 10.33
C VAL A 246 -3.68 17.97 9.30
N TYR A 247 -2.98 16.90 9.71
CA TYR A 247 -2.54 15.84 8.78
C TYR A 247 -3.64 14.82 8.48
N GLN A 248 -4.70 14.78 9.30
CA GLN A 248 -5.81 13.83 9.19
C GLN A 248 -5.34 12.36 9.20
N TRP A 249 -4.30 12.09 9.96
CA TRP A 249 -3.78 10.76 10.23
C TRP A 249 -4.43 10.18 11.48
N GLY A 250 -4.67 8.87 11.47
CA GLY A 250 -5.17 8.17 12.64
C GLY A 250 -4.15 8.15 13.79
N GLN A 251 -4.62 8.27 15.02
CA GLN A 251 -3.81 8.20 16.23
C GLN A 251 -4.35 7.13 17.17
N ALA A 252 -3.48 6.25 17.63
CA ALA A 252 -3.82 5.14 18.52
C ALA A 252 -2.69 4.86 19.49
N VAL A 253 -3.03 4.35 20.68
CA VAL A 253 -2.06 3.92 21.71
C VAL A 253 -1.87 2.41 21.61
N ASP A 254 -0.63 1.99 21.62
CA ASP A 254 -0.22 0.58 21.63
C ASP A 254 -0.55 -0.05 22.99
N LEU A 255 -1.38 -1.09 23.01
CA LEU A 255 -1.92 -1.70 24.23
C LEU A 255 -0.91 -2.53 25.04
N ARG A 256 0.31 -2.73 24.55
CA ARG A 256 1.38 -3.29 25.39
C ARG A 256 1.74 -2.37 26.57
N VAL A 257 1.49 -1.06 26.45
CA VAL A 257 1.78 -0.09 27.50
C VAL A 257 0.56 0.07 28.39
N ASP A 258 0.78 0.18 29.70
CA ASP A 258 -0.27 0.56 30.64
C ASP A 258 -0.62 2.05 30.43
N PRO A 259 -1.88 2.39 30.15
CA PRO A 259 -2.26 3.77 29.93
C PRO A 259 -2.36 4.60 31.22
N VAL A 260 -2.53 3.97 32.38
CA VAL A 260 -2.74 4.71 33.65
C VAL A 260 -1.62 5.68 33.98
N PRO A 261 -0.33 5.31 33.91
CA PRO A 261 0.76 6.27 34.10
C PRO A 261 0.73 7.41 33.07
N LEU A 262 0.42 7.11 31.80
CA LEU A 262 0.40 8.11 30.74
C LEU A 262 -0.69 9.16 30.96
N LEU A 263 -1.86 8.74 31.43
CA LEU A 263 -3.00 9.63 31.71
C LEU A 263 -2.77 10.55 32.91
N ASN A 264 -1.86 10.19 33.81
CA ASN A 264 -1.50 10.99 34.98
C ASN A 264 -0.28 11.91 34.76
N MET A 265 0.35 11.86 33.59
CA MET A 265 1.51 12.71 33.24
C MET A 265 1.07 14.15 32.93
N SER A 266 1.88 15.10 33.35
CA SER A 266 1.80 16.46 32.82
C SER A 266 2.13 16.49 31.31
N ILE A 267 1.70 17.54 30.62
CA ILE A 267 1.99 17.73 29.19
C ILE A 267 3.49 17.67 28.89
N ASN A 268 4.35 18.20 29.77
CA ASN A 268 5.79 18.19 29.57
C ASN A 268 6.38 16.80 29.73
N GLU A 269 5.95 16.03 30.70
CA GLU A 269 6.35 14.63 30.89
C GLU A 269 5.90 13.78 29.72
N LEU A 270 4.65 13.95 29.26
CA LEU A 270 4.13 13.23 28.11
C LEU A 270 4.92 13.53 26.84
N LYS A 271 5.31 14.78 26.59
CA LYS A 271 6.19 15.16 25.46
C LYS A 271 7.56 14.47 25.51
N VAL A 272 8.10 14.26 26.70
CA VAL A 272 9.37 13.53 26.88
C VAL A 272 9.14 12.04 26.60
N GLU A 273 8.06 11.45 27.16
CA GLU A 273 7.72 10.04 26.98
C GLU A 273 7.46 9.69 25.49
N MET A 274 6.78 10.56 24.76
CA MET A 274 6.54 10.39 23.31
C MET A 274 7.80 10.30 22.46
N LYS A 275 8.96 10.80 22.96
CA LYS A 275 10.25 10.71 22.25
C LYS A 275 10.96 9.39 22.50
N LYS A 276 10.59 8.64 23.54
CA LYS A 276 11.23 7.37 23.88
C LYS A 276 10.91 6.27 22.87
N SER A 277 11.75 5.24 22.83
CA SER A 277 11.55 4.02 22.05
C SER A 277 11.43 2.84 23.03
N PRO A 278 10.51 1.92 22.76
CA PRO A 278 9.56 1.86 21.67
C PRO A 278 8.39 2.85 21.89
N LYS A 279 7.94 3.48 20.79
CA LYS A 279 6.85 4.46 20.86
C LYS A 279 5.54 3.81 21.28
N PHE A 280 4.83 4.43 22.22
CA PHE A 280 3.48 4.01 22.61
C PHE A 280 2.39 4.62 21.72
N LEU A 281 2.58 5.85 21.24
CA LEU A 281 1.64 6.49 20.31
C LEU A 281 1.99 6.11 18.88
N ARG A 282 0.99 5.55 18.17
CA ARG A 282 1.05 5.19 16.77
C ARG A 282 0.31 6.22 15.92
N THR A 283 0.98 6.73 14.90
CA THR A 283 0.40 7.63 13.92
C THR A 283 0.26 6.92 12.59
N ILE A 284 -0.97 6.77 12.11
CA ILE A 284 -1.30 5.99 10.93
C ILE A 284 -1.63 6.90 9.76
N ARG A 285 -0.79 6.86 8.73
CA ARG A 285 -0.92 7.66 7.52
C ARG A 285 -1.99 7.06 6.61
N SER A 286 -3.21 7.56 6.68
CA SER A 286 -4.36 7.08 5.90
C SER A 286 -4.13 7.11 4.38
N ASN A 287 -3.26 7.98 3.89
CA ASN A 287 -2.91 8.09 2.47
C ASN A 287 -1.83 7.11 1.99
N LYS A 288 -1.34 6.21 2.85
CA LYS A 288 -0.31 5.21 2.51
C LYS A 288 -0.85 3.77 2.50
N ALA A 289 -2.17 3.59 2.34
CA ALA A 289 -2.85 2.30 2.38
C ALA A 289 -2.38 1.43 3.57
N PRO A 290 -2.57 1.91 4.81
CA PRO A 290 -2.14 1.16 5.99
C PRO A 290 -2.91 -0.16 6.06
N ILE A 291 -2.29 -1.20 6.58
CA ILE A 291 -3.00 -2.44 6.88
C ILE A 291 -3.48 -2.38 8.33
N ILE A 292 -4.80 -2.41 8.47
CA ILE A 292 -5.49 -2.42 9.76
C ILE A 292 -6.34 -3.69 9.82
N LEU A 293 -5.97 -4.64 10.65
CA LEU A 293 -6.71 -5.87 10.86
C LEU A 293 -7.61 -5.77 12.11
N ASP A 294 -8.51 -6.73 12.25
CA ASP A 294 -9.33 -6.86 13.44
C ASP A 294 -8.46 -7.15 14.68
N ALA A 295 -8.91 -6.72 15.85
CA ALA A 295 -8.18 -6.87 17.11
C ALA A 295 -7.76 -8.31 17.41
N GLU A 296 -8.63 -9.29 17.10
CA GLU A 296 -8.36 -10.72 17.28
C GLU A 296 -7.09 -11.21 16.58
N GLN A 297 -6.69 -10.59 15.47
CA GLN A 297 -5.44 -10.95 14.80
C GLN A 297 -4.23 -10.53 15.65
N GLY A 298 -4.24 -9.32 16.19
CA GLY A 298 -3.15 -8.81 17.02
C GLY A 298 -2.97 -9.57 18.33
N MET A 299 -4.06 -10.03 18.92
CA MET A 299 -4.04 -10.84 20.15
C MET A 299 -3.29 -12.17 20.01
N LYS A 300 -3.02 -12.64 18.79
CA LYS A 300 -2.27 -13.88 18.54
C LYS A 300 -0.76 -13.70 18.56
N PHE A 301 -0.27 -12.47 18.56
CA PHE A 301 1.15 -12.15 18.44
C PHE A 301 1.71 -11.52 19.72
N GLU A 302 3.00 -11.75 19.97
CA GLU A 302 3.70 -11.11 21.08
C GLU A 302 3.72 -9.57 20.95
N PRO A 303 3.61 -8.89 22.09
CA PRO A 303 3.45 -9.39 23.47
C PRO A 303 1.98 -9.58 23.89
N TYR A 304 1.02 -9.43 23.00
CA TYR A 304 -0.42 -9.39 23.32
C TYR A 304 -0.99 -10.78 23.62
N ASN A 305 -0.39 -11.84 23.07
CA ASN A 305 -0.83 -13.23 23.24
C ASN A 305 -0.67 -13.77 24.67
N VAL A 306 0.11 -13.10 25.51
CA VAL A 306 0.28 -13.42 26.95
C VAL A 306 -0.56 -12.52 27.85
N MET A 307 -1.29 -11.56 27.28
CA MET A 307 -2.20 -10.67 28.01
C MET A 307 -3.64 -11.20 27.97
N THR A 308 -4.37 -11.02 29.06
CA THR A 308 -5.80 -11.41 29.08
C THR A 308 -6.62 -10.44 28.25
N SER A 309 -7.70 -10.95 27.64
CA SER A 309 -8.64 -10.11 26.90
C SER A 309 -9.24 -9.00 27.76
N ASP A 310 -9.50 -9.28 29.05
CA ASP A 310 -10.03 -8.30 30.01
C ASP A 310 -9.05 -7.15 30.26
N LEU A 311 -7.75 -7.44 30.40
CA LEU A 311 -6.72 -6.41 30.54
C LEU A 311 -6.65 -5.52 29.30
N LEU A 312 -6.63 -6.12 28.11
CA LEU A 312 -6.60 -5.38 26.83
C LEU A 312 -7.85 -4.52 26.65
N ASN A 313 -9.02 -5.07 26.96
CA ASN A 313 -10.28 -4.34 26.92
C ASN A 313 -10.31 -3.16 27.89
N LYS A 314 -9.84 -3.35 29.13
CA LYS A 314 -9.75 -2.28 30.14
C LYS A 314 -8.81 -1.17 29.71
N ARG A 315 -7.63 -1.50 29.18
CA ARG A 315 -6.69 -0.51 28.63
C ARG A 315 -7.29 0.28 27.47
N ALA A 316 -7.94 -0.40 26.53
CA ALA A 316 -8.59 0.24 25.39
C ALA A 316 -9.73 1.17 25.84
N GLU A 317 -10.49 0.79 26.83
CA GLU A 317 -11.58 1.61 27.39
C GLU A 317 -11.05 2.89 28.03
N LEU A 318 -10.02 2.78 28.86
CA LEU A 318 -9.36 3.94 29.49
C LEU A 318 -8.84 4.94 28.43
N ILE A 319 -8.26 4.46 27.34
CA ILE A 319 -7.74 5.34 26.27
C ILE A 319 -8.90 6.01 25.53
N ARG A 320 -9.97 5.27 25.21
CA ARG A 320 -11.06 5.79 24.40
C ARG A 320 -12.03 6.70 25.15
N SER A 321 -12.18 6.53 26.44
CA SER A 321 -13.05 7.35 27.31
C SER A 321 -12.38 8.62 27.81
N ASN A 322 -11.05 8.74 27.69
CA ASN A 322 -10.31 9.92 28.15
C ASN A 322 -10.32 11.00 27.08
N GLU A 323 -10.85 12.21 27.43
CA GLU A 323 -10.86 13.40 26.58
C GLU A 323 -9.62 14.27 26.73
#